data_bc5be8e3d2d0169c04ba614a8308aa8f
#
_entry.id   bc5be8e3d2d0169c04ba614a8308aa8f
#
_cell.length_a   1.000
_cell.length_b   1.000
_cell.length_c   1.000
_cell.angle_alpha   90.00
_cell.angle_beta   90.00
_cell.angle_gamma   90.00
#
_symmetry.space_group_name_H-M   'P 1'
#
loop_
_entity.id
_entity.type
_entity.pdbx_description
1 polymer ?
#
loop_
_entity_poly.entity_id
_entity_poly.type
_entity_poly.pdbx_seq_one_letter_code
_entity_poly.pdbx_strand_id
1 'polypeptide(L)'
;MQIIIFKLLDKYYALRTDSVEEITKYTDYTRVPNAPDWVTGLINLRGYVVTLLDLASLLKVDAPLEYNNIIICNHQEEKIGLLVEEIIGVREIEENMVRRFKKDMKAELLGIVQMKDYIVNVIDLEKLLTENEG
;
A
#
# COMPACT_ATOMS: atom_id res chain seq x y z
N MET A 1 -16.81 -5.06 5.17
CA MET A 1 -15.45 -5.01 4.56
C MET A 1 -14.44 -4.60 5.61
N GLN A 2 -13.37 -5.34 5.74
CA GLN A 2 -12.32 -5.04 6.69
C GLN A 2 -11.14 -4.39 5.99
N ILE A 3 -10.62 -3.30 6.55
CA ILE A 3 -9.51 -2.56 5.98
C ILE A 3 -8.39 -2.36 6.98
N ILE A 4 -7.17 -2.26 6.47
CA ILE A 4 -5.99 -1.87 7.25
C ILE A 4 -5.66 -0.45 6.88
N ILE A 5 -5.68 0.44 7.88
CA ILE A 5 -5.40 1.86 7.70
C ILE A 5 -3.95 2.13 8.05
N PHE A 6 -3.28 2.88 7.20
CA PHE A 6 -1.89 3.28 7.41
C PHE A 6 -1.69 4.72 6.96
N LYS A 7 -0.55 5.27 7.32
CA LYS A 7 -0.26 6.67 7.10
C LYS A 7 0.96 6.85 6.21
N LEU A 8 0.89 7.84 5.31
CA LEU A 8 2.01 8.34 4.54
C LEU A 8 1.96 9.87 4.65
N LEU A 9 2.95 10.45 5.38
CA LEU A 9 2.96 11.86 5.75
C LEU A 9 1.69 12.22 6.51
N ASP A 10 0.92 13.16 6.01
CA ASP A 10 -0.31 13.63 6.65
C ASP A 10 -1.58 13.00 6.05
N LYS A 11 -1.42 12.00 5.20
CA LYS A 11 -2.55 11.35 4.52
C LYS A 11 -2.74 9.94 4.99
N TYR A 12 -4.00 9.50 5.01
CA TYR A 12 -4.37 8.16 5.42
C TYR A 12 -4.84 7.35 4.22
N TYR A 13 -4.38 6.11 4.18
CA TYR A 13 -4.70 5.16 3.12
C TYR A 13 -5.14 3.85 3.76
N ALA A 14 -5.79 3.02 2.98
CA ALA A 14 -6.17 1.70 3.45
C ALA A 14 -6.11 0.68 2.32
N LEU A 15 -5.88 -0.56 2.72
CA LEU A 15 -6.00 -1.73 1.87
C LEU A 15 -7.04 -2.65 2.48
N ARG A 16 -7.75 -3.41 1.64
CA ARG A 16 -8.62 -4.46 2.13
C ARG A 16 -7.75 -5.54 2.75
N THR A 17 -8.18 -6.08 3.88
CA THR A 17 -7.39 -7.10 4.58
C THR A 17 -7.20 -8.37 3.77
N ASP A 18 -8.13 -8.68 2.85
CA ASP A 18 -8.00 -9.85 1.98
C ASP A 18 -6.84 -9.73 0.99
N SER A 19 -6.29 -8.53 0.80
CA SER A 19 -5.12 -8.32 -0.04
C SER A 19 -3.81 -8.48 0.73
N VAL A 20 -3.86 -8.56 2.05
CA VAL A 20 -2.69 -8.51 2.92
C VAL A 20 -2.42 -9.88 3.55
N GLU A 21 -1.19 -10.38 3.41
CA GLU A 21 -0.77 -11.61 4.10
C GLU A 21 -0.31 -11.34 5.52
N GLU A 22 0.53 -10.33 5.68
CA GLU A 22 1.07 -9.99 6.99
C GLU A 22 1.65 -8.58 6.98
N ILE A 23 1.95 -8.07 8.16
CA ILE A 23 2.61 -6.78 8.35
C ILE A 23 3.86 -7.05 9.16
N THR A 24 4.98 -6.49 8.73
CA THR A 24 6.24 -6.64 9.45
C THR A 24 6.90 -5.27 9.62
N LYS A 25 7.90 -5.21 10.46
CA LYS A 25 8.67 -3.99 10.66
C LYS A 25 9.61 -3.76 9.49
N TYR A 26 9.93 -2.49 9.25
CA TYR A 26 10.93 -2.13 8.25
C TYR A 26 12.25 -2.84 8.58
N THR A 27 12.91 -3.32 7.56
CA THR A 27 14.21 -3.97 7.69
C THR A 27 15.12 -3.55 6.53
N ASP A 28 16.40 -3.79 6.67
CA ASP A 28 17.38 -3.51 5.61
C ASP A 28 17.09 -4.39 4.38
N TYR A 29 17.41 -3.86 3.23
CA TYR A 29 17.11 -4.50 1.96
C TYR A 29 18.30 -4.44 1.03
N THR A 30 18.26 -5.27 -0.02
CA THR A 30 19.27 -5.29 -1.08
C THR A 30 18.71 -4.54 -2.28
N ARG A 31 19.46 -3.59 -2.80
CA ARG A 31 19.04 -2.83 -3.98
C ARG A 31 19.10 -3.68 -5.24
N VAL A 32 18.14 -3.43 -6.14
CA VAL A 32 18.11 -4.08 -7.46
C VAL A 32 18.62 -3.07 -8.48
N PRO A 33 19.76 -3.35 -9.16
CA PRO A 33 20.29 -2.44 -10.17
C PRO A 33 19.30 -2.27 -11.34
N ASN A 34 19.17 -1.04 -11.81
CA ASN A 34 18.34 -0.69 -12.98
C ASN A 34 16.85 -0.99 -12.81
N ALA A 35 16.38 -1.11 -11.57
CA ALA A 35 14.95 -1.28 -11.32
C ALA A 35 14.23 0.05 -11.47
N PRO A 36 12.89 0.03 -11.73
CA PRO A 36 12.10 1.25 -11.73
C PRO A 36 12.18 1.99 -10.39
N ASP A 37 11.90 3.28 -10.42
CA ASP A 37 12.00 4.13 -9.22
C ASP A 37 11.10 3.67 -8.07
N TRP A 38 9.99 3.01 -8.35
CA TRP A 38 9.08 2.52 -7.32
C TRP A 38 9.53 1.20 -6.68
N VAL A 39 10.57 0.56 -7.22
CA VAL A 39 11.13 -0.65 -6.63
C VAL A 39 12.28 -0.24 -5.72
N THR A 40 12.11 -0.45 -4.42
CA THR A 40 13.12 -0.10 -3.43
C THR A 40 14.23 -1.13 -3.39
N GLY A 41 13.88 -2.40 -3.39
CA GLY A 41 14.84 -3.48 -3.30
C GLY A 41 14.20 -4.82 -2.98
N LEU A 42 14.99 -5.73 -2.46
CA LEU A 42 14.55 -7.09 -2.10
C LEU A 42 14.89 -7.38 -0.65
N ILE A 43 14.03 -8.15 0.00
CA ILE A 43 14.34 -8.73 1.30
C ILE A 43 14.08 -10.24 1.25
N ASN A 44 14.71 -10.96 2.19
CA ASN A 44 14.40 -12.36 2.41
C ASN A 44 13.57 -12.45 3.68
N LEU A 45 12.35 -12.95 3.57
CA LEU A 45 11.47 -13.11 4.69
C LEU A 45 11.14 -14.58 4.87
N ARG A 46 11.79 -15.21 5.85
CA ARG A 46 11.61 -16.62 6.17
C ARG A 46 11.76 -17.54 4.94
N GLY A 47 12.77 -17.27 4.11
CA GLY A 47 13.05 -18.06 2.92
C GLY A 47 12.34 -17.60 1.65
N TYR A 48 11.46 -16.61 1.75
CA TYR A 48 10.78 -16.03 0.58
C TYR A 48 11.44 -14.72 0.19
N VAL A 49 11.61 -14.53 -1.11
CA VAL A 49 12.07 -13.24 -1.65
C VAL A 49 10.87 -12.34 -1.80
N VAL A 50 10.94 -11.16 -1.20
CA VAL A 50 9.88 -10.16 -1.28
C VAL A 50 10.44 -8.92 -1.97
N THR A 51 9.75 -8.46 -3.00
CA THR A 51 10.11 -7.22 -3.68
C THR A 51 9.48 -6.05 -2.93
N LEU A 52 10.31 -5.12 -2.45
CA LEU A 52 9.83 -3.95 -1.74
C LEU A 52 9.49 -2.84 -2.72
N LEU A 53 8.28 -2.31 -2.60
CA LEU A 53 7.79 -1.23 -3.44
C LEU A 53 7.62 0.04 -2.60
N ASP A 54 8.03 1.16 -3.18
CA ASP A 54 7.83 2.47 -2.57
C ASP A 54 6.41 2.92 -2.88
N LEU A 55 5.51 2.73 -1.93
CA LEU A 55 4.10 3.03 -2.14
C LEU A 55 3.87 4.51 -2.42
N ALA A 56 4.63 5.40 -1.80
CA ALA A 56 4.50 6.83 -2.08
C ALA A 56 4.79 7.13 -3.55
N SER A 57 5.84 6.51 -4.12
CA SER A 57 6.13 6.63 -5.55
C SER A 57 5.00 6.13 -6.42
N LEU A 58 4.43 4.96 -6.08
CA LEU A 58 3.33 4.39 -6.84
C LEU A 58 2.10 5.29 -6.84
N LEU A 59 1.82 5.90 -5.70
CA LEU A 59 0.69 6.81 -5.53
C LEU A 59 0.98 8.22 -6.03
N LYS A 60 2.24 8.50 -6.41
CA LYS A 60 2.68 9.80 -6.88
C LYS A 60 2.47 10.89 -5.83
N VAL A 61 2.78 10.55 -4.59
CA VAL A 61 2.75 11.48 -3.46
C VAL A 61 4.14 11.59 -2.87
N ASP A 62 4.36 12.60 -2.03
CA ASP A 62 5.65 12.80 -1.40
C ASP A 62 5.95 11.69 -0.41
N ALA A 63 7.20 11.26 -0.37
CA ALA A 63 7.64 10.20 0.53
C ALA A 63 7.81 10.73 1.95
N PRO A 64 7.49 9.92 2.97
CA PRO A 64 7.83 10.27 4.35
C PRO A 64 9.33 10.21 4.56
N LEU A 65 9.81 10.82 5.65
CA LEU A 65 11.23 10.77 6.01
C LEU A 65 11.64 9.35 6.39
N GLU A 66 10.75 8.59 6.99
CA GLU A 66 11.02 7.22 7.42
C GLU A 66 9.86 6.31 7.11
N TYR A 67 10.19 5.08 6.71
CA TYR A 67 9.22 3.99 6.63
C TYR A 67 9.45 3.09 7.84
N ASN A 68 8.39 2.73 8.53
CA ASN A 68 8.48 1.91 9.74
C ASN A 68 7.90 0.52 9.59
N ASN A 69 7.07 0.31 8.59
CA ASN A 69 6.40 -0.97 8.39
C ASN A 69 6.38 -1.38 6.92
N ILE A 70 6.23 -2.69 6.72
CA ILE A 70 6.09 -3.28 5.39
C ILE A 70 4.80 -4.08 5.41
N ILE A 71 3.92 -3.82 4.45
CA ILE A 71 2.68 -4.59 4.27
C ILE A 71 2.95 -5.62 3.18
N ILE A 72 2.93 -6.89 3.54
CA ILE A 72 3.22 -7.99 2.61
C ILE A 72 1.92 -8.43 1.94
N CYS A 73 1.96 -8.46 0.61
CA CYS A 73 0.82 -8.83 -0.23
C CYS A 73 1.25 -9.86 -1.26
N ASN A 74 0.28 -10.62 -1.78
CA ASN A 74 0.51 -11.46 -2.94
C ASN A 74 -0.07 -10.77 -4.18
N HIS A 75 0.71 -10.76 -5.25
CA HIS A 75 0.27 -10.23 -6.53
C HIS A 75 0.84 -11.13 -7.62
N GLN A 76 -0.05 -11.76 -8.39
CA GLN A 76 0.35 -12.66 -9.49
C GLN A 76 1.37 -13.71 -9.04
N GLU A 77 1.07 -14.34 -7.90
CA GLU A 77 1.88 -15.40 -7.29
C GLU A 77 3.24 -14.93 -6.76
N GLU A 78 3.50 -13.63 -6.78
CA GLU A 78 4.71 -13.06 -6.21
C GLU A 78 4.40 -12.34 -4.91
N LYS A 79 5.36 -12.38 -3.97
CA LYS A 79 5.24 -11.63 -2.74
C LYS A 79 5.82 -10.24 -2.93
N ILE A 80 5.03 -9.25 -2.60
CA ILE A 80 5.48 -7.85 -2.62
C ILE A 80 5.32 -7.25 -1.23
N GLY A 81 6.16 -6.28 -0.92
CA GLY A 81 6.07 -5.55 0.33
C GLY A 81 5.89 -4.06 0.04
N LEU A 82 4.85 -3.49 0.59
CA LEU A 82 4.58 -2.06 0.44
C LEU A 82 5.15 -1.32 1.64
N LEU A 83 6.04 -0.38 1.37
CA LEU A 83 6.64 0.44 2.42
C LEU A 83 5.67 1.51 2.85
N VAL A 84 5.38 1.57 4.15
CA VAL A 84 4.48 2.57 4.71
C VAL A 84 5.11 3.21 5.94
N GLU A 85 4.67 4.42 6.26
CA GLU A 85 5.21 5.16 7.39
C GLU A 85 4.77 4.54 8.71
N GLU A 86 3.46 4.32 8.87
CA GLU A 86 2.91 3.87 10.14
C GLU A 86 1.59 3.13 9.93
N ILE A 87 1.41 2.04 10.66
CA ILE A 87 0.13 1.32 10.68
C ILE A 87 -0.75 1.96 11.75
N ILE A 88 -1.95 2.38 11.36
CA ILE A 88 -2.92 2.95 12.29
C ILE A 88 -3.77 1.86 12.92
N GLY A 89 -4.24 0.91 12.12
CA GLY A 89 -4.99 -0.23 12.65
C GLY A 89 -5.95 -0.82 11.64
N VAL A 90 -6.67 -1.83 12.12
CA VAL A 90 -7.67 -2.54 11.32
C VAL A 90 -9.05 -2.04 11.73
N ARG A 91 -9.91 -1.80 10.75
CA ARG A 91 -11.28 -1.34 10.98
C ARG A 91 -12.24 -2.11 10.12
N GLU A 92 -13.41 -2.38 10.70
CA GLU A 92 -14.53 -2.91 9.93
C GLU A 92 -15.36 -1.74 9.42
N ILE A 93 -15.63 -1.72 8.12
CA ILE A 93 -16.48 -0.68 7.52
C ILE A 93 -17.53 -1.34 6.65
N GLU A 94 -18.63 -0.62 6.40
CA GLU A 94 -19.64 -1.06 5.46
C GLU A 94 -19.26 -0.60 4.05
N GLU A 95 -19.51 -1.41 3.05
CA GLU A 95 -19.14 -1.06 1.68
C GLU A 95 -19.79 0.25 1.21
N ASN A 96 -20.99 0.54 1.68
CA ASN A 96 -21.68 1.77 1.32
C ASN A 96 -21.06 3.02 1.96
N MET A 97 -20.12 2.87 2.90
CA MET A 97 -19.36 3.99 3.45
C MET A 97 -18.27 4.46 2.50
N VAL A 98 -17.91 3.65 1.50
CA VAL A 98 -16.88 4.02 0.54
C VAL A 98 -17.51 4.89 -0.55
N ARG A 99 -17.07 6.15 -0.58
CA ARG A 99 -17.50 7.08 -1.64
C ARG A 99 -16.56 6.90 -2.82
N ARG A 100 -17.10 6.38 -3.90
CA ARG A 100 -16.30 6.11 -5.09
C ARG A 100 -16.06 7.39 -5.88
N PHE A 101 -14.89 7.48 -6.50
CA PHE A 101 -14.57 8.58 -7.39
C PHE A 101 -15.32 8.41 -8.71
N LYS A 102 -15.49 9.54 -9.41
CA LYS A 102 -15.99 9.48 -10.78
C LYS A 102 -15.02 8.65 -11.63
N LYS A 103 -15.58 7.93 -12.59
CA LYS A 103 -14.84 7.14 -13.55
C LYS A 103 -13.73 7.99 -14.14
N ASP A 104 -12.57 7.81 -14.17
CA ASP A 104 -11.41 8.52 -14.73
C ASP A 104 -10.63 9.42 -13.76
N MET A 105 -11.03 9.54 -12.48
CA MET A 105 -10.29 10.45 -11.61
C MET A 105 -9.03 9.84 -11.00
N LYS A 106 -9.07 8.70 -10.38
CA LYS A 106 -7.90 8.06 -9.79
C LYS A 106 -8.14 6.56 -9.79
N ALA A 107 -7.69 5.91 -10.86
CA ALA A 107 -7.96 4.47 -11.02
C ALA A 107 -7.37 3.63 -9.90
N GLU A 108 -6.25 4.07 -9.30
CA GLU A 108 -5.60 3.34 -8.22
C GLU A 108 -6.34 3.39 -6.89
N LEU A 109 -7.39 4.22 -6.78
CA LEU A 109 -8.19 4.32 -5.56
C LEU A 109 -9.60 3.79 -5.80
N LEU A 110 -10.10 2.97 -4.86
CA LEU A 110 -11.49 2.55 -4.86
C LEU A 110 -12.40 3.72 -4.49
N GLY A 111 -11.95 4.57 -3.60
CA GLY A 111 -12.73 5.70 -3.13
C GLY A 111 -12.19 6.21 -1.80
N ILE A 112 -13.01 6.97 -1.12
CA ILE A 112 -12.65 7.51 0.20
C ILE A 112 -13.67 7.11 1.24
N VAL A 113 -13.23 7.02 2.48
CA VAL A 113 -14.09 6.76 3.65
C VAL A 113 -13.85 7.89 4.65
N GLN A 114 -14.95 8.52 5.09
CA GLN A 114 -14.87 9.52 6.15
C GLN A 114 -14.87 8.82 7.48
N MET A 115 -13.77 8.94 8.22
CA MET A 115 -13.69 8.49 9.60
C MET A 115 -14.02 9.67 10.50
N LYS A 116 -14.02 9.48 11.81
CA LYS A 116 -14.42 10.54 12.73
C LYS A 116 -13.61 11.82 12.57
N ASP A 117 -12.28 11.67 12.52
CA ASP A 117 -11.38 12.83 12.51
C ASP A 117 -10.52 12.95 11.25
N TYR A 118 -10.66 12.03 10.29
CA TYR A 118 -9.82 12.02 9.10
C TYR A 118 -10.48 11.27 7.95
N ILE A 119 -9.94 11.48 6.77
CA ILE A 119 -10.40 10.82 5.55
C ILE A 119 -9.39 9.74 5.16
N VAL A 120 -9.88 8.56 4.81
CA VAL A 120 -9.05 7.44 4.38
C VAL A 120 -9.25 7.22 2.89
N ASN A 121 -8.12 7.13 2.16
CA ASN A 121 -8.11 6.80 0.73
C ASN A 121 -7.95 5.30 0.59
N VAL A 122 -8.97 4.61 0.10
CA VAL A 122 -8.95 3.15 -0.04
C VAL A 122 -8.32 2.79 -1.38
N ILE A 123 -7.23 2.05 -1.34
CA ILE A 123 -6.44 1.70 -2.53
C ILE A 123 -7.02 0.46 -3.21
N ASP A 124 -7.08 0.51 -4.55
CA ASP A 124 -7.30 -0.66 -5.39
C ASP A 124 -5.91 -1.19 -5.75
N LEU A 125 -5.42 -2.16 -5.00
CA LEU A 125 -4.06 -2.67 -5.16
C LEU A 125 -3.81 -3.23 -6.56
N GLU A 126 -4.77 -3.96 -7.09
CA GLU A 126 -4.66 -4.57 -8.41
C GLU A 126 -4.43 -3.50 -9.49
N LYS A 127 -5.24 -2.46 -9.47
CA LYS A 127 -5.11 -1.36 -10.44
C LYS A 127 -3.84 -0.55 -10.23
N LEU A 128 -3.47 -0.30 -8.98
CA LEU A 128 -2.25 0.43 -8.67
C LEU A 128 -1.03 -0.27 -9.28
N LEU A 129 -0.92 -1.57 -9.07
CA LEU A 129 0.22 -2.34 -9.58
C LEU A 129 0.18 -2.50 -11.09
N THR A 130 -0.99 -2.77 -11.65
CA THR A 130 -1.16 -2.96 -13.09
C THR A 130 -0.80 -1.70 -13.88
N GLU A 131 -1.20 -0.53 -13.40
CA GLU A 131 -0.90 0.73 -14.07
C GLU A 131 0.58 1.05 -14.12
N ASN A 132 1.36 0.53 -13.16
CA ASN A 132 2.78 0.80 -13.08
C ASN A 132 3.66 -0.27 -13.72
N GLU A 133 3.09 -1.41 -14.13
CA GLU A 133 3.83 -2.48 -14.79
C GLU A 133 4.03 -2.28 -16.28
N GLY A 134 3.27 -1.43 -16.84
CA GLY A 134 3.27 -1.31 -18.25
C GLY A 134 3.73 -0.05 -18.84
#